data_b48da65b783accfc0ca71a876e88f511
#
_entry.id   b48da65b783accfc0ca71a876e88f511
#
_cell.length_a   1.000
_cell.length_b   1.000
_cell.length_c   1.000
_cell.angle_alpha   90.00
_cell.angle_beta   90.00
_cell.angle_gamma   90.00
#
_symmetry.space_group_name_H-M   'P 1'
#
loop_
_entity.id
_entity.type
_entity.pdbx_description
1 polymer ?
#
loop_
_entity_poly.entity_id
_entity_poly.type
_entity_poly.pdbx_seq_one_letter_code
_entity_poly.pdbx_strand_id
1 'polypeptide(L)'
;HLRTRRQRQMCIRDSSQEDPLYLGGLKIDGPGFEAHSDGDILLHTLCDALLGALSKKDLGHYFPSNSETPKKISSVEMLEEVLSIIEYKNYIVNNIDIIVISQIINIANIRTELIENLGILLNIDTSKINIKGKTTDNIGTIGSKEASACQTIISLSHA
;
A
#
# COMPACT_ATOMS: atom_id res chain seq x y z
N HIS A 1 9.89 -18.26 14.41
CA HIS A 1 8.83 -17.46 15.04
C HIS A 1 8.15 -16.59 14.00
N LEU A 2 6.86 -16.82 13.77
CA LEU A 2 6.03 -15.94 12.95
C LEU A 2 5.92 -14.58 13.64
N ARG A 3 6.41 -13.53 12.99
CA ARG A 3 6.12 -12.15 13.42
C ARG A 3 4.97 -11.62 12.59
N THR A 4 3.86 -11.31 13.23
CA THR A 4 2.71 -10.69 12.58
C THR A 4 2.58 -9.27 13.10
N ARG A 5 2.48 -8.29 12.19
CA ARG A 5 2.21 -6.90 12.54
C ARG A 5 1.08 -6.33 11.69
N ARG A 6 0.33 -5.44 12.32
CA ARG A 6 -0.78 -4.72 11.69
C ARG A 6 -0.37 -3.28 11.52
N GLN A 7 -0.46 -2.77 10.29
CA GLN A 7 -0.27 -1.36 9.98
C GLN A 7 -1.55 -0.76 9.38
N ARG A 8 -1.76 0.50 9.65
CA ARG A 8 -2.91 1.25 9.19
C ARG A 8 -2.43 2.61 8.70
N GLN A 9 -2.66 2.89 7.44
CA GLN A 9 -2.40 4.21 6.85
C GLN A 9 -3.71 4.81 6.34
N MET A 10 -3.91 6.07 6.65
CA MET A 10 -5.00 6.87 6.10
C MET A 10 -4.39 8.03 5.32
N CYS A 11 -4.75 8.15 4.05
CA CYS A 11 -4.44 9.33 3.24
C CYS A 11 -5.69 10.21 3.18
N ILE A 12 -5.63 11.39 3.80
CA ILE A 12 -6.64 12.44 3.66
C ILE A 12 -6.16 13.33 2.53
N ARG A 13 -6.97 13.50 1.47
CA ARG A 13 -6.53 14.28 0.31
C ARG A 13 -7.67 14.89 -0.45
N ASP A 14 -7.45 16.12 -0.89
CA ASP A 14 -8.21 16.72 -1.97
C ASP A 14 -7.89 15.94 -3.26
N SER A 15 -8.94 15.52 -3.96
CA SER A 15 -8.80 14.85 -5.25
C SER A 15 -8.27 15.86 -6.27
N SER A 16 -7.02 15.70 -6.67
CA SER A 16 -6.49 16.36 -7.85
C SER A 16 -7.03 15.63 -9.09
N GLN A 17 -7.82 16.30 -9.91
CA GLN A 17 -8.29 15.73 -11.18
C GLN A 17 -7.14 15.58 -12.21
N GLU A 18 -5.97 16.15 -11.94
CA GLU A 18 -4.82 16.14 -12.83
C GLU A 18 -3.83 15.00 -12.57
N ASP A 19 -3.80 14.49 -11.33
CA ASP A 19 -2.88 13.41 -10.97
C ASP A 19 -3.51 12.04 -11.26
N PRO A 20 -2.75 11.08 -11.83
CA PRO A 20 -3.22 9.73 -12.02
C PRO A 20 -3.43 9.02 -10.68
N LEU A 21 -4.46 8.16 -10.60
CA LEU A 21 -4.70 7.32 -9.45
C LEU A 21 -3.88 6.03 -9.57
N TYR A 22 -2.99 5.79 -8.60
CA TYR A 22 -2.25 4.53 -8.46
C TYR A 22 -2.74 3.73 -7.26
N LEU A 23 -2.84 2.42 -7.43
CA LEU A 23 -3.15 1.48 -6.36
C LEU A 23 -2.45 0.14 -6.61
N GLY A 24 -1.63 -0.29 -5.66
CA GLY A 24 -0.87 -1.54 -5.78
C GLY A 24 0.12 -1.56 -6.95
N GLY A 25 0.62 -0.39 -7.35
CA GLY A 25 1.51 -0.21 -8.50
C GLY A 25 0.81 -0.14 -9.85
N LEU A 26 -0.53 -0.27 -9.89
CA LEU A 26 -1.33 -0.15 -11.11
C LEU A 26 -1.92 1.26 -11.22
N LYS A 27 -1.92 1.79 -12.43
CA LYS A 27 -2.72 2.97 -12.77
C LYS A 27 -4.16 2.55 -12.98
N ILE A 28 -5.07 3.12 -12.21
CA ILE A 28 -6.50 2.82 -12.29
C ILE A 28 -7.32 4.07 -12.63
N ASP A 29 -8.55 3.88 -13.10
CA ASP A 29 -9.44 4.99 -13.39
C ASP A 29 -9.91 5.69 -12.12
N GLY A 30 -9.87 7.00 -12.12
CA GLY A 30 -10.35 7.83 -11.03
C GLY A 30 -9.43 9.02 -10.72
N PRO A 31 -9.87 9.91 -9.82
CA PRO A 31 -9.05 11.01 -9.37
C PRO A 31 -7.89 10.51 -8.51
N GLY A 32 -6.69 10.97 -8.80
CA GLY A 32 -5.51 10.67 -8.02
C GLY A 32 -5.52 11.29 -6.62
N PHE A 33 -4.51 10.99 -5.86
CA PHE A 33 -4.31 11.61 -4.54
C PHE A 33 -3.18 12.64 -4.60
N GLU A 34 -3.39 13.79 -3.95
CA GLU A 34 -2.35 14.78 -3.79
C GLU A 34 -1.26 14.26 -2.83
N ALA A 35 -0.05 14.00 -3.33
CA ALA A 35 1.05 13.40 -2.59
C ALA A 35 2.41 13.94 -3.00
N HIS A 36 3.39 13.80 -2.09
CA HIS A 36 4.80 13.95 -2.43
C HIS A 36 5.27 12.83 -3.38
N SER A 37 4.79 11.61 -3.17
CA SER A 37 4.94 10.41 -4.01
C SER A 37 3.88 10.35 -5.11
N ASP A 38 3.71 9.19 -5.74
CA ASP A 38 2.61 8.87 -6.66
C ASP A 38 1.24 8.66 -5.96
N GLY A 39 1.22 8.67 -4.62
CA GLY A 39 -0.01 8.59 -3.82
C GLY A 39 -0.60 7.20 -3.64
N ASP A 40 0.11 6.13 -3.99
CA ASP A 40 -0.37 4.75 -3.83
C ASP A 40 -0.51 4.36 -2.35
N ILE A 41 -1.71 4.48 -1.81
CA ILE A 41 -2.00 4.18 -0.40
C ILE A 41 -1.83 2.71 -0.04
N LEU A 42 -1.99 1.79 -1.01
CA LEU A 42 -1.84 0.36 -0.78
C LEU A 42 -0.36 0.01 -0.61
N LEU A 43 0.51 0.43 -1.53
CA LEU A 43 1.94 0.16 -1.44
C LEU A 43 2.56 0.85 -0.22
N HIS A 44 2.16 2.08 0.12
CA HIS A 44 2.62 2.75 1.35
C HIS A 44 2.29 1.95 2.60
N THR A 45 1.03 1.49 2.73
CA THR A 45 0.61 0.69 3.88
C THR A 45 1.32 -0.66 3.93
N LEU A 46 1.59 -1.26 2.77
CA LEU A 46 2.33 -2.51 2.64
C LEU A 46 3.78 -2.35 3.10
N CYS A 47 4.46 -1.29 2.64
CA CYS A 47 5.83 -0.98 3.05
C CYS A 47 5.92 -0.78 4.58
N ASP A 48 5.01 -0.01 5.16
CA ASP A 48 4.96 0.19 6.61
C ASP A 48 4.70 -1.10 7.39
N ALA A 49 3.84 -1.99 6.86
CA ALA A 49 3.58 -3.29 7.48
C ALA A 49 4.84 -4.18 7.44
N LEU A 50 5.57 -4.20 6.32
CA LEU A 50 6.83 -4.92 6.15
C LEU A 50 7.92 -4.40 7.11
N LEU A 51 8.14 -3.09 7.14
CA LEU A 51 9.09 -2.44 8.05
C LEU A 51 8.71 -2.68 9.51
N GLY A 52 7.43 -2.53 9.84
CA GLY A 52 6.92 -2.77 11.18
C GLY A 52 7.08 -4.22 11.65
N ALA A 53 6.94 -5.22 10.76
CA ALA A 53 7.18 -6.62 11.07
C ALA A 53 8.64 -6.90 11.47
N LEU A 54 9.58 -6.10 10.97
CA LEU A 54 11.00 -6.14 11.31
C LEU A 54 11.39 -5.21 12.46
N SER A 55 10.43 -4.55 13.10
CA SER A 55 10.68 -3.51 14.13
C SER A 55 11.55 -2.36 13.60
N LYS A 56 11.40 -2.02 12.33
CA LYS A 56 12.02 -0.87 11.68
C LYS A 56 11.16 0.38 11.83
N LYS A 57 11.73 1.53 11.51
CA LYS A 57 11.01 2.80 11.45
C LYS A 57 10.02 2.80 10.27
N ASP A 58 9.14 3.77 10.22
CA ASP A 58 8.14 3.95 9.19
C ASP A 58 8.72 4.38 7.83
N LEU A 59 7.88 4.33 6.82
CA LEU A 59 8.25 4.71 5.45
C LEU A 59 8.73 6.16 5.36
N GLY A 60 8.15 7.08 6.14
CA GLY A 60 8.54 8.49 6.16
C GLY A 60 9.95 8.75 6.69
N HIS A 61 10.53 7.81 7.44
CA HIS A 61 11.94 7.88 7.84
C HIS A 61 12.88 7.54 6.70
N TYR A 62 12.50 6.59 5.83
CA TYR A 62 13.32 6.18 4.68
C TYR A 62 13.13 7.10 3.48
N PHE A 63 11.93 7.65 3.32
CA PHE A 63 11.54 8.53 2.22
C PHE A 63 10.88 9.81 2.78
N PRO A 64 11.65 10.71 3.40
CA PRO A 64 11.11 11.94 3.96
C PRO A 64 10.53 12.83 2.86
N SER A 65 9.42 13.51 3.15
CA SER A 65 8.75 14.44 2.21
C SER A 65 9.48 15.78 2.12
N ASN A 66 10.75 15.76 1.76
CA ASN A 66 11.63 16.91 1.61
C ASN A 66 12.48 16.79 0.34
N SER A 67 13.55 17.60 0.22
CA SER A 67 14.44 17.59 -0.94
C SER A 67 15.31 16.33 -1.10
N GLU A 68 15.37 15.46 -0.08
CA GLU A 68 16.14 14.21 -0.12
C GLU A 68 15.40 13.13 -0.90
N THR A 69 14.06 13.21 -0.95
CA THR A 69 13.23 12.29 -1.72
C THR A 69 12.72 13.01 -2.98
N PRO A 70 12.91 12.45 -4.18
CA PRO A 70 12.38 13.02 -5.41
C PRO A 70 10.87 13.22 -5.34
N LYS A 71 10.36 14.35 -5.85
CA LYS A 71 8.93 14.57 -5.99
C LYS A 71 8.35 13.53 -6.96
N LYS A 72 7.16 13.01 -6.64
CA LYS A 72 6.46 11.97 -7.42
C LYS A 72 7.24 10.67 -7.56
N ILE A 73 8.11 10.37 -6.58
CA ILE A 73 8.74 9.04 -6.49
C ILE A 73 7.69 7.93 -6.59
N SER A 74 8.00 6.90 -7.33
CA SER A 74 7.12 5.73 -7.47
C SER A 74 7.07 4.93 -6.17
N SER A 75 5.88 4.56 -5.72
CA SER A 75 5.72 3.67 -4.57
C SER A 75 6.22 2.25 -4.85
N VAL A 76 6.36 1.86 -6.13
CA VAL A 76 7.02 0.60 -6.52
C VAL A 76 8.52 0.66 -6.18
N GLU A 77 9.20 1.77 -6.50
CA GLU A 77 10.62 1.95 -6.12
C GLU A 77 10.80 1.93 -4.59
N MET A 78 9.89 2.54 -3.84
CA MET A 78 9.90 2.47 -2.37
C MET A 78 9.75 1.02 -1.88
N LEU A 79 8.85 0.24 -2.49
CA LEU A 79 8.65 -1.16 -2.14
C LEU A 79 9.90 -2.01 -2.43
N GLU A 80 10.56 -1.82 -3.56
CA GLU A 80 11.79 -2.52 -3.93
C GLU A 80 12.89 -2.31 -2.88
N GLU A 81 13.07 -1.07 -2.40
CA GLU A 81 14.03 -0.77 -1.34
C GLU A 81 13.66 -1.45 -0.01
N VAL A 82 12.38 -1.42 0.38
CA VAL A 82 11.90 -2.11 1.58
C VAL A 82 12.08 -3.62 1.47
N LEU A 83 11.84 -4.22 0.31
CA LEU A 83 12.03 -5.65 0.08
C LEU A 83 13.51 -6.05 0.20
N SER A 84 14.44 -5.22 -0.25
CA SER A 84 15.87 -5.45 -0.09
C SER A 84 16.27 -5.57 1.39
N ILE A 85 15.64 -4.79 2.28
CA ILE A 85 15.86 -4.86 3.72
C ILE A 85 15.35 -6.20 4.30
N ILE A 86 14.22 -6.70 3.78
CA ILE A 86 13.61 -7.96 4.22
C ILE A 86 14.48 -9.16 3.81
N GLU A 87 14.93 -9.20 2.56
CA GLU A 87 15.81 -10.22 2.03
C GLU A 87 17.14 -10.25 2.78
N TYR A 88 17.75 -9.09 3.01
CA TYR A 88 19.00 -8.99 3.80
C TYR A 88 18.85 -9.59 5.22
N LYS A 89 17.63 -9.55 5.78
CA LYS A 89 17.30 -10.12 7.09
C LYS A 89 16.86 -11.58 7.05
N ASN A 90 16.91 -12.23 5.88
CA ASN A 90 16.46 -13.61 5.66
C ASN A 90 15.00 -13.86 6.08
N TYR A 91 14.11 -12.95 5.75
CA TYR A 91 12.67 -13.12 5.95
C TYR A 91 11.95 -13.34 4.61
N ILE A 92 10.91 -14.12 4.66
CA ILE A 92 9.98 -14.35 3.55
C ILE A 92 8.55 -13.94 3.96
N VAL A 93 7.79 -13.50 2.98
CA VAL A 93 6.37 -13.17 3.15
C VAL A 93 5.54 -14.44 3.09
N ASN A 94 4.77 -14.72 4.14
CA ASN A 94 3.89 -15.89 4.19
C ASN A 94 2.47 -15.60 3.73
N ASN A 95 1.92 -14.46 4.16
CA ASN A 95 0.55 -14.07 3.86
C ASN A 95 0.38 -12.55 4.01
N ILE A 96 -0.49 -12.00 3.16
CA ILE A 96 -0.89 -10.59 3.18
C ILE A 96 -2.40 -10.51 3.11
N ASP A 97 -3.00 -9.72 4.00
CA ASP A 97 -4.42 -9.38 3.97
C ASP A 97 -4.59 -7.87 3.98
N ILE A 98 -5.22 -7.35 2.93
CA ILE A 98 -5.37 -5.92 2.65
C ILE A 98 -6.85 -5.55 2.64
N ILE A 99 -7.17 -4.42 3.27
CA ILE A 99 -8.49 -3.80 3.18
C ILE A 99 -8.32 -2.38 2.65
N VAL A 100 -8.91 -2.09 1.50
CA VAL A 100 -9.03 -0.73 0.96
C VAL A 100 -10.42 -0.21 1.30
N ILE A 101 -10.47 0.91 2.00
CA ILE A 101 -11.71 1.57 2.41
C ILE A 101 -11.86 2.83 1.58
N SER A 102 -12.78 2.83 0.63
CA SER A 102 -12.94 3.93 -0.32
C SER A 102 -14.37 4.00 -0.85
N GLN A 103 -14.82 5.20 -1.14
CA GLN A 103 -16.10 5.45 -1.79
C GLN A 103 -15.95 5.63 -3.31
N ILE A 104 -14.71 5.75 -3.80
CA ILE A 104 -14.40 6.01 -5.22
C ILE A 104 -13.72 4.83 -5.91
N ILE A 105 -13.06 3.93 -5.17
CA ILE A 105 -12.33 2.79 -5.72
C ILE A 105 -13.16 1.52 -5.56
N ASN A 106 -13.56 0.89 -6.68
CA ASN A 106 -14.24 -0.40 -6.65
C ASN A 106 -13.24 -1.55 -6.78
N ILE A 107 -12.84 -2.10 -5.64
CA ILE A 107 -11.87 -3.20 -5.58
C ILE A 107 -12.37 -4.46 -6.31
N ALA A 108 -13.68 -4.75 -6.32
CA ALA A 108 -14.20 -5.96 -6.96
C ALA A 108 -13.83 -6.03 -8.46
N ASN A 109 -13.81 -4.87 -9.14
CA ASN A 109 -13.52 -4.81 -10.57
C ASN A 109 -12.04 -5.02 -10.92
N ILE A 110 -11.13 -4.68 -10.00
CA ILE A 110 -9.68 -4.68 -10.24
C ILE A 110 -8.92 -5.68 -9.34
N ARG A 111 -9.65 -6.45 -8.53
CA ARG A 111 -9.07 -7.33 -7.50
C ARG A 111 -8.10 -8.35 -8.08
N THR A 112 -8.45 -9.00 -9.15
CA THR A 112 -7.62 -10.03 -9.78
C THR A 112 -6.31 -9.44 -10.28
N GLU A 113 -6.38 -8.34 -11.02
CA GLU A 113 -5.23 -7.63 -11.56
C GLU A 113 -4.31 -7.11 -10.45
N LEU A 114 -4.88 -6.57 -9.36
CA LEU A 114 -4.11 -6.14 -8.18
C LEU A 114 -3.36 -7.31 -7.52
N ILE A 115 -4.02 -8.45 -7.35
CA ILE A 115 -3.40 -9.64 -6.74
C ILE A 115 -2.26 -10.17 -7.62
N GLU A 116 -2.47 -10.24 -8.92
CA GLU A 116 -1.46 -10.67 -9.89
C GLU A 116 -0.25 -9.73 -9.87
N ASN A 117 -0.47 -8.42 -9.91
CA ASN A 117 0.59 -7.43 -9.88
C ASN A 117 1.37 -7.46 -8.55
N LEU A 118 0.69 -7.56 -7.42
CA LEU A 118 1.35 -7.70 -6.12
C LEU A 118 2.13 -9.01 -6.00
N GLY A 119 1.63 -10.12 -6.59
CA GLY A 119 2.36 -11.38 -6.67
C GLY A 119 3.68 -11.23 -7.41
N ILE A 120 3.69 -10.48 -8.50
CA ILE A 120 4.90 -10.16 -9.28
C ILE A 120 5.85 -9.27 -8.46
N LEU A 121 5.35 -8.15 -7.92
CA LEU A 121 6.17 -7.19 -7.18
C LEU A 121 6.83 -7.81 -5.94
N LEU A 122 6.12 -8.68 -5.25
CA LEU A 122 6.59 -9.33 -4.02
C LEU A 122 7.30 -10.68 -4.26
N ASN A 123 7.26 -11.16 -5.51
CA ASN A 123 7.75 -12.49 -5.88
C ASN A 123 7.18 -13.62 -4.98
N ILE A 124 5.86 -13.61 -4.78
CA ILE A 124 5.14 -14.62 -3.99
C ILE A 124 3.93 -15.16 -4.76
N ASP A 125 3.49 -16.35 -4.37
CA ASP A 125 2.28 -16.95 -4.92
C ASP A 125 1.04 -16.10 -4.60
N THR A 126 0.17 -15.90 -5.58
CA THR A 126 -1.04 -15.09 -5.45
C THR A 126 -2.02 -15.62 -4.41
N SER A 127 -1.99 -16.93 -4.10
CA SER A 127 -2.79 -17.53 -3.04
C SER A 127 -2.45 -17.01 -1.63
N LYS A 128 -1.30 -16.37 -1.47
CA LYS A 128 -0.86 -15.73 -0.21
C LYS A 128 -1.35 -14.28 -0.05
N ILE A 129 -2.03 -13.74 -1.06
CA ILE A 129 -2.48 -12.35 -1.10
C ILE A 129 -4.01 -12.30 -1.09
N ASN A 130 -4.56 -11.57 -0.16
CA ASN A 130 -5.99 -11.27 -0.15
C ASN A 130 -6.22 -9.76 -0.12
N ILE A 131 -7.17 -9.28 -0.94
CA ILE A 131 -7.57 -7.87 -1.00
C ILE A 131 -9.09 -7.78 -0.90
N LYS A 132 -9.56 -6.90 -0.02
CA LYS A 132 -10.98 -6.61 0.21
C LYS A 132 -11.24 -5.12 0.03
N GLY A 133 -12.37 -4.80 -0.59
CA GLY A 133 -12.91 -3.45 -0.64
C GLY A 133 -13.99 -3.25 0.42
N LYS A 134 -14.05 -2.05 0.99
CA LYS A 134 -15.11 -1.59 1.89
C LYS A 134 -15.49 -0.16 1.55
N THR A 135 -16.75 0.18 1.74
CA THR A 135 -17.23 1.57 1.79
C THR A 135 -17.54 1.96 3.22
N THR A 136 -17.83 3.23 3.46
CA THR A 136 -18.34 3.73 4.74
C THR A 136 -19.81 4.13 4.64
N ASP A 137 -20.53 3.66 3.62
CA ASP A 137 -21.95 3.93 3.39
C ASP A 137 -22.27 5.45 3.39
N ASN A 138 -21.41 6.22 2.75
CA ASN A 138 -21.47 7.70 2.66
C ASN A 138 -21.30 8.43 4.00
N ILE A 139 -20.74 7.78 5.04
CA ILE A 139 -20.50 8.38 6.35
C ILE A 139 -19.05 8.86 6.46
N GLY A 140 -18.88 10.07 7.00
CA GLY A 140 -17.58 10.68 7.30
C GLY A 140 -16.78 11.10 6.07
N THR A 141 -15.52 11.43 6.26
CA THR A 141 -14.58 11.94 5.23
C THR A 141 -14.37 10.98 4.07
N ILE A 142 -14.37 9.68 4.34
CA ILE A 142 -14.29 8.67 3.27
C ILE A 142 -15.62 8.61 2.52
N GLY A 143 -16.74 8.68 3.23
CA GLY A 143 -18.08 8.67 2.65
C GLY A 143 -18.36 9.89 1.77
N SER A 144 -17.82 11.07 2.13
CA SER A 144 -17.88 12.29 1.31
C SER A 144 -16.88 12.30 0.13
N LYS A 145 -16.09 11.22 -0.05
CA LYS A 145 -15.08 11.07 -1.11
C LYS A 145 -13.84 11.97 -0.98
N GLU A 146 -13.63 12.54 0.19
CA GLU A 146 -12.47 13.40 0.48
C GLU A 146 -11.23 12.59 0.86
N ALA A 147 -11.41 11.32 1.28
CA ALA A 147 -10.33 10.44 1.68
C ALA A 147 -10.55 8.99 1.26
N SER A 148 -9.46 8.24 1.18
CA SER A 148 -9.47 6.78 1.19
C SER A 148 -8.51 6.27 2.25
N ALA A 149 -8.75 5.08 2.77
CA ALA A 149 -7.88 4.44 3.75
C ALA A 149 -7.49 3.04 3.28
N CYS A 150 -6.31 2.59 3.69
CA CYS A 150 -5.86 1.24 3.49
C CYS A 150 -5.34 0.65 4.80
N GLN A 151 -5.58 -0.63 5.00
CA GLN A 151 -5.06 -1.36 6.15
C GLN A 151 -4.46 -2.67 5.67
N THR A 152 -3.24 -2.97 6.09
CA THR A 152 -2.52 -4.18 5.72
C THR A 152 -2.10 -4.96 6.96
N ILE A 153 -2.32 -6.27 6.93
CA ILE A 153 -1.77 -7.23 7.87
C ILE A 153 -0.85 -8.15 7.10
N ILE A 154 0.37 -8.33 7.61
CA ILE A 154 1.37 -9.18 6.98
C ILE A 154 1.94 -10.18 7.98
N SER A 155 2.28 -11.35 7.48
CA SER A 155 2.98 -12.39 8.23
C SER A 155 4.30 -12.72 7.54
N LEU A 156 5.39 -12.64 8.30
CA LEU A 156 6.74 -12.99 7.86
C LEU A 156 7.25 -14.20 8.65
N SER A 157 8.10 -15.01 8.04
CA SER A 157 8.90 -16.02 8.72
C SER A 157 10.37 -15.95 8.27
N HIS A 158 11.28 -16.51 9.05
CA HIS A 158 12.64 -16.75 8.57
C HIS A 158 12.63 -17.71 7.40
N ALA A 159 13.46 -17.42 6.39
CA ALA A 159 13.73 -18.30 5.26
C ALA A 159 14.42 -19.58 5.72
#